data_eb0623ff9d5dd524b7cfe5d650c6899b
#
_entry.id   eb0623ff9d5dd524b7cfe5d650c6899b
#
_cell.length_a   1.000
_cell.length_b   1.000
_cell.length_c   1.000
_cell.angle_alpha   90.00
_cell.angle_beta   90.00
_cell.angle_gamma   90.00
#
_symmetry.space_group_name_H-M   'P 1'
#
loop_
_entity.id
_entity.type
_entity.pdbx_description
1 polymer ?
#
loop_
_entity_poly.entity_id
_entity_poly.type
_entity_poly.pdbx_seq_one_letter_code
_entity_poly.pdbx_strand_id
1 'polypeptide(L)'
;MRKGGIDMANKIYTIGREFGSGGREVGEKLAAKLGIKLYDKELLQQAAKDSGFCEEIFENHDEKPTNSFLYSLVMDTYSVSGYSAAPFLDMPLNHKVFLAQFETIKKIAEKESCVIVGRCADYALSDNPDCINIFIHADLDVRIKNVSRNLNITENKARDIINKTDKQRASYYN
;
A
#
# COMPACT_ATOMS: atom_id res chain seq x y z
N MET A 1 11.03 27.04 -30.34
CA MET A 1 9.59 26.93 -30.03
C MET A 1 9.38 25.90 -28.96
N ARG A 2 9.21 26.31 -27.69
CA ARG A 2 8.85 25.41 -26.59
C ARG A 2 7.34 25.16 -26.72
N LYS A 3 6.94 23.92 -27.01
CA LYS A 3 5.55 23.51 -26.91
C LYS A 3 5.16 23.58 -25.44
N GLY A 4 4.27 24.50 -25.09
CA GLY A 4 3.64 24.58 -23.78
C GLY A 4 2.75 23.33 -23.58
N GLY A 5 3.35 22.25 -23.10
CA GLY A 5 2.60 21.15 -22.50
C GLY A 5 2.10 21.65 -21.15
N ILE A 6 0.81 21.63 -20.92
CA ILE A 6 0.24 21.71 -19.57
C ILE A 6 0.83 20.50 -18.84
N ASP A 7 1.71 20.77 -17.90
CA ASP A 7 2.26 19.75 -17.01
C ASP A 7 1.09 19.32 -16.10
N MET A 8 0.32 18.32 -16.58
CA MET A 8 -0.76 17.77 -15.79
C MET A 8 -0.13 16.92 -14.70
N ALA A 9 -0.23 17.41 -13.46
CA ALA A 9 0.23 16.66 -12.30
C ALA A 9 -0.32 15.22 -12.32
N ASN A 10 0.51 14.27 -11.93
CA ASN A 10 0.10 12.87 -11.87
C ASN A 10 -1.06 12.72 -10.88
N LYS A 11 -2.12 12.05 -11.28
CA LYS A 11 -3.27 11.74 -10.42
C LYS A 11 -3.08 10.35 -9.82
N ILE A 12 -3.06 10.31 -8.49
CA ILE A 12 -2.86 9.07 -7.75
C ILE A 12 -4.16 8.70 -7.02
N TYR A 13 -4.52 7.43 -7.11
CA TYR A 13 -5.68 6.88 -6.41
C TYR A 13 -5.20 5.80 -5.45
N THR A 14 -5.36 6.00 -4.15
CA THR A 14 -5.06 4.97 -3.16
C THR A 14 -6.34 4.23 -2.77
N ILE A 15 -6.27 2.92 -2.59
CA ILE A 15 -7.41 2.09 -2.20
C ILE A 15 -7.10 1.33 -0.91
N GLY A 16 -7.57 1.89 0.21
CA GLY A 16 -7.73 1.16 1.46
C GLY A 16 -8.95 0.24 1.38
N ARG A 17 -8.93 -0.90 2.08
CA ARG A 17 -10.02 -1.88 1.95
C ARG A 17 -10.11 -2.84 3.12
N GLU A 18 -11.33 -3.27 3.43
CA GLU A 18 -11.58 -4.45 4.24
C GLU A 18 -11.38 -5.74 3.42
N PHE A 19 -11.04 -6.85 4.08
CA PHE A 19 -10.89 -8.12 3.39
C PHE A 19 -12.24 -8.68 2.91
N GLY A 20 -12.30 -9.06 1.63
CA GLY A 20 -13.54 -9.55 1.00
C GLY A 20 -14.51 -8.48 0.53
N SER A 21 -14.19 -7.18 0.68
CA SER A 21 -15.06 -6.07 0.25
C SER A 21 -15.07 -5.81 -1.27
N GLY A 22 -14.19 -6.47 -2.03
CA GLY A 22 -14.04 -6.20 -3.48
C GLY A 22 -13.12 -5.01 -3.79
N GLY A 23 -12.37 -4.49 -2.81
CA GLY A 23 -11.54 -3.31 -3.02
C GLY A 23 -10.47 -3.46 -4.11
N ARG A 24 -9.91 -4.67 -4.27
CA ARG A 24 -8.96 -4.96 -5.35
C ARG A 24 -9.63 -4.86 -6.72
N GLU A 25 -10.78 -5.50 -6.90
CA GLU A 25 -11.55 -5.48 -8.14
C GLU A 25 -12.00 -4.05 -8.51
N VAL A 26 -12.32 -3.23 -7.51
CA VAL A 26 -12.61 -1.81 -7.72
C VAL A 26 -11.38 -1.10 -8.25
N GLY A 27 -10.19 -1.35 -7.68
CA GLY A 27 -8.93 -0.81 -8.16
C GLY A 27 -8.62 -1.19 -9.59
N GLU A 28 -8.76 -2.47 -9.92
CA GLU A 28 -8.55 -2.99 -11.28
C GLU A 28 -9.48 -2.33 -12.30
N LYS A 29 -10.77 -2.19 -11.98
CA LYS A 29 -11.75 -1.52 -12.84
C LYS A 29 -11.47 -0.02 -12.99
N LEU A 30 -11.05 0.65 -11.91
CA LEU A 30 -10.70 2.07 -11.93
C LEU A 30 -9.47 2.29 -12.81
N ALA A 31 -8.40 1.52 -12.61
CA ALA A 31 -7.19 1.61 -13.40
C ALA A 31 -7.46 1.37 -14.89
N ALA A 32 -8.23 0.34 -15.22
CA ALA A 32 -8.62 0.03 -16.59
C ALA A 32 -9.45 1.16 -17.24
N LYS A 33 -10.41 1.72 -16.48
CA LYS A 33 -11.28 2.81 -16.97
C LYS A 33 -10.50 4.10 -17.24
N LEU A 34 -9.49 4.39 -16.43
CA LEU A 34 -8.66 5.59 -16.56
C LEU A 34 -7.45 5.38 -17.48
N GLY A 35 -7.16 4.14 -17.91
CA GLY A 35 -6.00 3.81 -18.72
C GLY A 35 -4.66 4.02 -18.00
N ILE A 36 -4.64 3.85 -16.67
CA ILE A 36 -3.47 4.01 -15.81
C ILE A 36 -3.08 2.69 -15.16
N LYS A 37 -1.86 2.60 -14.64
CA LYS A 37 -1.38 1.37 -14.00
C LYS A 37 -2.03 1.12 -12.64
N LEU A 38 -2.20 -0.16 -12.33
CA LEU A 38 -2.49 -0.64 -10.99
C LEU A 38 -1.22 -1.16 -10.33
N TYR A 39 -0.98 -0.76 -9.10
CA TYR A 39 0.08 -1.27 -8.23
C TYR A 39 -0.52 -1.97 -7.01
N ASP A 40 -0.33 -3.28 -6.93
CA ASP A 40 -0.64 -4.13 -5.77
C ASP A 40 0.62 -4.98 -5.47
N LYS A 41 0.69 -6.22 -5.94
CA LYS A 41 1.89 -7.06 -5.76
C LYS A 41 3.09 -6.53 -6.54
N GLU A 42 2.87 -5.91 -7.67
CA GLU A 42 3.89 -5.28 -8.50
C GLU A 42 4.70 -4.21 -7.74
N LEU A 43 4.08 -3.56 -6.75
CA LEU A 43 4.77 -2.62 -5.87
C LEU A 43 5.86 -3.32 -5.04
N LEU A 44 5.60 -4.54 -4.57
CA LEU A 44 6.57 -5.32 -3.79
C LEU A 44 7.80 -5.67 -4.64
N GLN A 45 7.58 -6.06 -5.90
CA GLN A 45 8.66 -6.36 -6.84
C GLN A 45 9.51 -5.12 -7.13
N GLN A 46 8.86 -3.97 -7.32
CA GLN A 46 9.57 -2.73 -7.54
C GLN A 46 10.36 -2.31 -6.28
N ALA A 47 9.78 -2.43 -5.10
CA ALA A 47 10.44 -2.12 -3.84
C ALA A 47 11.64 -3.04 -3.58
N ALA A 48 11.52 -4.33 -3.89
CA ALA A 48 12.62 -5.29 -3.80
C ALA A 48 13.77 -4.88 -4.72
N LYS A 49 13.46 -4.57 -5.99
CA LYS A 49 14.45 -4.14 -6.98
C LYS A 49 15.16 -2.85 -6.56
N ASP A 50 14.41 -1.87 -6.06
CA ASP A 50 14.95 -0.55 -5.69
C ASP A 50 15.81 -0.60 -4.42
N SER A 51 15.46 -1.47 -3.47
CA SER A 51 16.16 -1.61 -2.18
C SER A 51 17.30 -2.61 -2.18
N GLY A 52 17.41 -3.46 -3.21
CA GLY A 52 18.38 -4.55 -3.28
C GLY A 52 18.06 -5.76 -2.39
N PHE A 53 16.87 -5.81 -1.77
CA PHE A 53 16.39 -6.99 -1.06
C PHE A 53 15.76 -7.98 -2.06
N CYS A 54 15.71 -9.28 -1.70
CA CYS A 54 15.00 -10.26 -2.51
C CYS A 54 13.47 -10.08 -2.35
N GLU A 55 12.72 -10.38 -3.43
CA GLU A 55 11.26 -10.24 -3.47
C GLU A 55 10.55 -11.04 -2.37
N GLU A 56 11.04 -12.23 -2.06
CA GLU A 56 10.51 -13.11 -1.02
C GLU A 56 10.46 -12.45 0.37
N ILE A 57 11.41 -11.57 0.68
CA ILE A 57 11.41 -10.78 1.92
C ILE A 57 10.19 -9.85 1.96
N PHE A 58 9.87 -9.19 0.85
CA PHE A 58 8.71 -8.31 0.77
C PHE A 58 7.39 -9.09 0.86
N GLU A 59 7.26 -10.21 0.16
CA GLU A 59 6.07 -11.06 0.24
C GLU A 59 5.83 -11.58 1.66
N ASN A 60 6.88 -12.02 2.35
CA ASN A 60 6.80 -12.52 3.72
C ASN A 60 6.47 -11.44 4.75
N HIS A 61 6.70 -10.16 4.46
CA HIS A 61 6.47 -9.03 5.38
C HIS A 61 5.38 -8.08 4.90
N ASP A 62 4.67 -8.41 3.80
CA ASP A 62 3.61 -7.58 3.25
C ASP A 62 2.47 -7.39 4.26
N GLU A 63 2.09 -6.13 4.51
CA GLU A 63 1.05 -5.71 5.44
C GLU A 63 1.17 -6.35 6.85
N LYS A 64 2.38 -6.75 7.28
CA LYS A 64 2.60 -7.21 8.65
C LYS A 64 2.78 -6.03 9.60
N PRO A 65 2.18 -6.10 10.81
CA PRO A 65 2.31 -5.04 11.79
C PRO A 65 3.78 -4.73 12.09
N THR A 66 4.10 -3.48 12.00
CA THR A 66 5.32 -2.90 12.54
C THR A 66 4.92 -2.26 13.85
N ASN A 67 5.69 -2.43 14.93
CA ASN A 67 5.36 -1.80 16.20
C ASN A 67 5.17 -0.29 15.99
N SER A 68 4.28 0.36 16.76
CA SER A 68 3.93 1.79 16.71
C SER A 68 5.13 2.77 16.70
N PHE A 69 6.32 2.27 16.93
CA PHE A 69 7.60 2.97 16.78
C PHE A 69 7.87 3.45 15.33
N LEU A 70 7.28 2.83 14.32
CA LEU A 70 7.47 3.25 12.92
C LEU A 70 6.77 4.55 12.57
N TYR A 71 5.61 4.77 13.16
CA TYR A 71 4.93 6.05 13.03
C TYR A 71 5.82 7.20 13.50
N SER A 72 6.47 7.04 14.67
CA SER A 72 7.39 8.06 15.18
C SER A 72 8.66 8.19 14.32
N LEU A 73 9.18 7.09 13.78
CA LEU A 73 10.39 7.10 12.96
C LEU A 73 10.18 7.78 11.60
N VAL A 74 9.05 7.54 10.96
CA VAL A 74 8.70 8.22 9.70
C VAL A 74 8.48 9.71 9.95
N MET A 75 7.81 10.07 11.03
CA MET A 75 7.58 11.47 11.41
C MET A 75 8.88 12.20 11.80
N ASP A 76 9.80 11.56 12.51
CA ASP A 76 11.12 12.15 12.84
C ASP A 76 12.03 12.27 11.61
N THR A 77 11.96 11.34 10.67
CA THR A 77 12.81 11.37 9.46
C THR A 77 12.40 12.51 8.51
N TYR A 78 11.13 12.90 8.51
CA TYR A 78 10.68 14.10 7.78
C TYR A 78 11.06 15.41 8.49
N SER A 79 11.32 15.38 9.79
CA SER A 79 11.72 16.56 10.57
C SER A 79 13.20 16.86 10.47
N VAL A 80 14.03 15.94 10.02
CA VAL A 80 15.50 16.09 9.96
C VAL A 80 15.98 15.74 8.55
N SER A 81 16.07 16.75 7.69
CA SER A 81 16.71 16.64 6.37
C SER A 81 18.24 16.52 6.49
N GLY A 82 18.70 15.38 7.03
CA GLY A 82 20.11 15.05 7.17
C GLY A 82 20.29 13.54 7.22
N TYR A 83 20.39 12.89 6.07
CA TYR A 83 20.65 11.46 5.96
C TYR A 83 22.00 11.09 6.59
N SER A 84 21.94 10.44 7.75
CA SER A 84 23.04 9.63 8.27
C SER A 84 22.66 8.15 8.09
N ALA A 85 23.42 7.39 7.32
CA ALA A 85 23.19 5.98 7.02
C ALA A 85 23.33 5.04 8.24
N ALA A 86 23.83 5.52 9.37
CA ALA A 86 24.10 4.72 10.57
C ALA A 86 22.85 4.14 11.25
N PRO A 87 21.68 4.81 11.35
CA PRO A 87 20.50 4.23 11.98
C PRO A 87 19.87 3.09 11.18
N PHE A 88 20.12 3.01 9.87
CA PHE A 88 19.50 2.01 8.98
C PHE A 88 20.07 0.60 9.18
N LEU A 89 21.31 0.46 9.66
CA LEU A 89 21.98 -0.83 9.83
C LEU A 89 21.38 -1.65 10.99
N ASP A 90 20.98 -1.00 12.08
CA ASP A 90 20.44 -1.66 13.29
C ASP A 90 18.92 -1.82 13.29
N MET A 91 18.25 -1.38 12.22
CA MET A 91 16.79 -1.39 12.13
C MET A 91 16.26 -2.82 11.88
N PRO A 92 15.18 -3.26 12.55
CA PRO A 92 14.51 -4.52 12.25
C PRO A 92 14.10 -4.66 10.78
N LEU A 93 14.11 -5.89 10.25
CA LEU A 93 13.88 -6.14 8.82
C LEU A 93 12.51 -5.65 8.33
N ASN A 94 11.45 -5.87 9.11
CA ASN A 94 10.11 -5.38 8.77
C ASN A 94 10.03 -3.84 8.66
N HIS A 95 10.85 -3.11 9.40
CA HIS A 95 10.98 -1.67 9.30
C HIS A 95 11.66 -1.26 7.98
N LYS A 96 12.73 -1.95 7.60
CA LYS A 96 13.44 -1.71 6.33
C LYS A 96 12.51 -1.98 5.15
N VAL A 97 11.72 -3.05 5.21
CA VAL A 97 10.73 -3.40 4.19
C VAL A 97 9.66 -2.31 4.06
N PHE A 98 9.11 -1.85 5.19
CA PHE A 98 8.12 -0.76 5.20
C PHE A 98 8.68 0.52 4.56
N LEU A 99 9.86 0.97 4.97
CA LEU A 99 10.49 2.17 4.41
C LEU A 99 10.77 2.03 2.91
N ALA A 100 11.23 0.87 2.47
CA ALA A 100 11.45 0.63 1.05
C ALA A 100 10.15 0.68 0.24
N GLN A 101 9.04 0.13 0.76
CA GLN A 101 7.72 0.26 0.13
C GLN A 101 7.26 1.73 0.09
N PHE A 102 7.43 2.45 1.18
CA PHE A 102 7.05 3.84 1.32
C PHE A 102 7.78 4.74 0.30
N GLU A 103 9.10 4.60 0.20
CA GLU A 103 9.91 5.32 -0.79
C GLU A 103 9.53 4.95 -2.23
N THR A 104 9.24 3.66 -2.47
CA THR A 104 8.81 3.20 -3.79
C THR A 104 7.46 3.81 -4.19
N ILE A 105 6.51 3.90 -3.25
CA ILE A 105 5.21 4.55 -3.47
C ILE A 105 5.40 6.01 -3.91
N LYS A 106 6.27 6.76 -3.22
CA LYS A 106 6.56 8.15 -3.58
C LYS A 106 7.17 8.28 -4.97
N LYS A 107 8.17 7.47 -5.28
CA LYS A 107 8.82 7.45 -6.60
C LYS A 107 7.84 7.13 -7.73
N ILE A 108 6.91 6.19 -7.50
CA ILE A 108 5.87 5.85 -8.47
C ILE A 108 4.93 7.05 -8.69
N ALA A 109 4.48 7.69 -7.61
CA ALA A 109 3.57 8.83 -7.68
C ALA A 109 4.19 10.05 -8.41
N GLU A 110 5.49 10.27 -8.26
CA GLU A 110 6.21 11.31 -9.01
C GLU A 110 6.32 11.00 -10.50
N LYS A 111 6.38 9.73 -10.85
CA LYS A 111 6.67 9.28 -12.22
C LYS A 111 5.44 9.18 -13.11
N GLU A 112 4.32 8.70 -12.59
CA GLU A 112 3.14 8.41 -13.40
C GLU A 112 1.83 8.41 -12.59
N SER A 113 0.71 8.69 -13.25
CA SER A 113 -0.62 8.50 -12.67
C SER A 113 -0.88 7.01 -12.47
N CYS A 114 -1.40 6.62 -11.29
CA CYS A 114 -1.62 5.22 -10.97
C CYS A 114 -2.71 4.99 -9.92
N VAL A 115 -3.13 3.75 -9.77
CA VAL A 115 -3.92 3.23 -8.65
C VAL A 115 -3.02 2.37 -7.78
N ILE A 116 -3.00 2.62 -6.48
CA ILE A 116 -2.21 1.85 -5.50
C ILE A 116 -3.15 1.20 -4.50
N VAL A 117 -3.03 -0.11 -4.28
CA VAL A 117 -3.90 -0.86 -3.38
C VAL A 117 -3.18 -1.20 -2.08
N GLY A 118 -3.64 -0.63 -0.96
CA GLY A 118 -3.15 -0.89 0.39
C GLY A 118 -1.78 -0.29 0.73
N ARG A 119 -1.05 -0.94 1.63
CA ARG A 119 0.33 -0.63 2.05
C ARG A 119 0.51 0.78 2.61
N CYS A 120 -0.55 1.32 3.25
CA CYS A 120 -0.56 2.70 3.76
C CYS A 120 -0.15 3.74 2.70
N ALA A 121 -0.53 3.51 1.43
CA ALA A 121 -0.18 4.42 0.35
C ALA A 121 -0.81 5.82 0.53
N ASP A 122 -2.00 5.89 1.11
CA ASP A 122 -2.68 7.12 1.52
C ASP A 122 -1.85 7.91 2.54
N TYR A 123 -1.20 7.21 3.47
CA TYR A 123 -0.31 7.84 4.43
C TYR A 123 1.02 8.27 3.77
N ALA A 124 1.60 7.40 2.93
CA ALA A 124 2.83 7.72 2.20
C ALA A 124 2.71 8.97 1.33
N LEU A 125 1.51 9.25 0.85
CA LEU A 125 1.18 10.35 -0.06
C LEU A 125 0.30 11.43 0.58
N SER A 126 0.28 11.50 1.93
CA SER A 126 -0.55 12.48 2.66
C SER A 126 -0.30 13.93 2.25
N ASP A 127 0.93 14.26 1.87
CA ASP A 127 1.33 15.60 1.45
C ASP A 127 1.12 15.85 -0.06
N ASN A 128 0.66 14.85 -0.81
CA ASN A 128 0.43 14.97 -2.24
C ASN A 128 -1.00 15.47 -2.53
N PRO A 129 -1.17 16.73 -2.99
CA PRO A 129 -2.50 17.30 -3.24
C PRO A 129 -3.25 16.64 -4.40
N ASP A 130 -2.56 15.88 -5.25
CA ASP A 130 -3.11 15.13 -6.38
C ASP A 130 -3.45 13.69 -6.04
N CYS A 131 -3.35 13.29 -4.77
CA CYS A 131 -3.72 11.99 -4.26
C CYS A 131 -5.19 11.95 -3.82
N ILE A 132 -5.94 10.99 -4.35
CA ILE A 132 -7.34 10.73 -3.98
C ILE A 132 -7.38 9.43 -3.19
N ASN A 133 -7.74 9.53 -1.91
CA ASN A 133 -7.82 8.40 -1.01
C ASN A 133 -9.23 7.81 -0.99
N ILE A 134 -9.35 6.51 -1.24
CA ILE A 134 -10.60 5.76 -1.32
C ILE A 134 -10.52 4.61 -0.32
N PHE A 135 -11.58 4.41 0.47
CA PHE A 135 -11.70 3.25 1.34
C PHE A 135 -12.92 2.41 0.94
N ILE A 136 -12.70 1.12 0.65
CA ILE A 136 -13.75 0.18 0.25
C ILE A 136 -14.12 -0.72 1.41
N HIS A 137 -15.37 -0.64 1.85
CA HIS A 137 -15.94 -1.50 2.87
C HIS A 137 -17.19 -2.22 2.33
N ALA A 138 -17.64 -3.27 3.01
CA ALA A 138 -18.91 -3.94 2.72
C ALA A 138 -19.41 -4.64 3.99
N ASP A 139 -20.72 -4.96 4.02
CA ASP A 139 -21.31 -5.69 5.10
C ASP A 139 -20.63 -7.04 5.31
N LEU A 140 -20.46 -7.44 6.58
CA LEU A 140 -19.74 -8.65 6.94
C LEU A 140 -20.26 -9.90 6.24
N ASP A 141 -21.58 -10.04 6.12
CA ASP A 141 -22.20 -11.20 5.48
C ASP A 141 -21.90 -11.26 3.98
N VAL A 142 -21.82 -10.11 3.32
CA VAL A 142 -21.40 -10.02 1.91
C VAL A 142 -19.94 -10.44 1.78
N ARG A 143 -19.09 -9.95 2.65
CA ARG A 143 -17.66 -10.27 2.67
C ARG A 143 -17.41 -11.76 2.93
N ILE A 144 -18.15 -12.36 3.88
CA ILE A 144 -18.07 -13.80 4.18
C ILE A 144 -18.40 -14.62 2.93
N LYS A 145 -19.51 -14.31 2.25
CA LYS A 145 -19.91 -15.00 1.02
C LYS A 145 -18.86 -14.86 -0.08
N ASN A 146 -18.31 -13.68 -0.24
CA ASN A 146 -17.25 -13.43 -1.23
C ASN A 146 -15.99 -14.25 -0.92
N VAL A 147 -15.51 -14.22 0.32
CA VAL A 147 -14.30 -14.95 0.73
C VAL A 147 -14.53 -16.46 0.69
N SER A 148 -15.68 -16.95 1.18
CA SER A 148 -16.06 -18.37 1.12
C SER A 148 -16.02 -18.90 -0.33
N ARG A 149 -16.60 -18.15 -1.26
CA ARG A 149 -16.63 -18.50 -2.69
C ARG A 149 -15.23 -18.45 -3.32
N ASN A 150 -14.49 -17.37 -3.09
CA ASN A 150 -13.21 -17.15 -3.75
C ASN A 150 -12.12 -18.13 -3.27
N LEU A 151 -12.18 -18.53 -1.99
CA LEU A 151 -11.22 -19.47 -1.40
C LEU A 151 -11.72 -20.90 -1.34
N ASN A 152 -12.97 -21.15 -1.72
CA ASN A 152 -13.64 -22.47 -1.65
C ASN A 152 -13.59 -23.07 -0.24
N ILE A 153 -14.00 -22.29 0.77
CA ILE A 153 -14.00 -22.64 2.19
C ILE A 153 -15.38 -22.40 2.82
N THR A 154 -15.60 -22.93 4.03
CA THR A 154 -16.84 -22.69 4.79
C THR A 154 -16.95 -21.23 5.24
N GLU A 155 -18.17 -20.73 5.43
CA GLU A 155 -18.45 -19.37 5.90
C GLU A 155 -17.82 -19.09 7.27
N ASN A 156 -17.82 -20.06 8.18
CA ASN A 156 -17.16 -19.90 9.49
C ASN A 156 -15.65 -19.65 9.32
N LYS A 157 -14.99 -20.45 8.48
CA LYS A 157 -13.58 -20.26 8.18
C LYS A 157 -13.31 -18.93 7.45
N ALA A 158 -14.20 -18.52 6.57
CA ALA A 158 -14.13 -17.22 5.90
C ALA A 158 -14.22 -16.06 6.92
N ARG A 159 -15.14 -16.13 7.89
CA ARG A 159 -15.28 -15.16 8.98
C ARG A 159 -14.01 -15.04 9.80
N ASP A 160 -13.38 -16.16 10.16
CA ASP A 160 -12.13 -16.15 10.94
C ASP A 160 -10.98 -15.49 10.16
N ILE A 161 -10.87 -15.79 8.86
CA ILE A 161 -9.87 -15.20 7.98
C ILE A 161 -10.09 -13.68 7.85
N ILE A 162 -11.34 -13.24 7.65
CA ILE A 162 -11.72 -11.82 7.56
C ILE A 162 -11.27 -11.09 8.82
N ASN A 163 -11.69 -11.58 10.00
CA ASN A 163 -11.37 -10.95 11.28
C ASN A 163 -9.85 -10.86 11.52
N LYS A 164 -9.12 -11.93 11.20
CA LYS A 164 -7.66 -11.96 11.33
C LYS A 164 -6.98 -10.97 10.39
N THR A 165 -7.41 -10.95 9.13
CA THR A 165 -6.78 -10.08 8.11
C THR A 165 -7.08 -8.60 8.36
N ASP A 166 -8.32 -8.27 8.70
CA ASP A 166 -8.70 -6.89 9.00
C ASP A 166 -7.98 -6.36 10.25
N LYS A 167 -7.86 -7.20 11.30
CA LYS A 167 -7.07 -6.87 12.48
C LYS A 167 -5.58 -6.64 12.14
N GLN A 168 -5.02 -7.48 11.29
CA GLN A 168 -3.63 -7.33 10.83
C GLN A 168 -3.45 -6.02 10.06
N ARG A 169 -4.33 -5.69 9.13
CA ARG A 169 -4.30 -4.44 8.36
C ARG A 169 -4.47 -3.21 9.25
N ALA A 170 -5.41 -3.24 10.20
CA ALA A 170 -5.57 -2.17 11.16
C ALA A 170 -4.31 -1.96 12.00
N SER A 171 -3.65 -3.04 12.44
CA SER A 171 -2.39 -2.96 13.20
C SER A 171 -1.19 -2.54 12.35
N TYR A 172 -1.26 -2.71 11.03
CA TYR A 172 -0.24 -2.22 10.11
C TYR A 172 -0.38 -0.72 9.85
N TYR A 173 -1.61 -0.21 9.88
CA TYR A 173 -1.93 1.19 9.64
C TYR A 173 -1.71 2.06 10.90
N ASN A 174 -1.96 1.54 12.11
CA ASN A 174 -1.84 2.26 13.38
C ASN A 174 -0.48 2.03 14.05
#